data_3eaecda6d669a123d7be48f6e89c489c
#
_entry.id   3eaecda6d669a123d7be48f6e89c489c
#
_cell.length_a   1.000
_cell.length_b   1.000
_cell.length_c   1.000
_cell.angle_alpha   90.00
_cell.angle_beta   90.00
_cell.angle_gamma   90.00
#
_symmetry.space_group_name_H-M   'P 1'
#
loop_
_entity.id
_entity.type
_entity.pdbx_description
1 polymer ?
#
loop_
_entity_poly.entity_id
_entity_poly.type
_entity_poly.pdbx_seq_one_letter_code
_entity_poly.pdbx_strand_id
1 'polypeptide(L)'
;MKRVLVTGAGGFVGARILDMWRGQFALCAFPSDTLRTADENAVLRFILKEHPDVIVHTAALSNTQYCQQEPEDSFRANILLPEWVAKGAEEVGAKLLSCSSDQVYAGVTQRGALAETLPLSPSNVYGQHKLEAEARVLAHCPDAVALRLPWMYDLPGYHLPIRGNLPLNILRAAKTGEVLRFSRNDYRGVGYVREVIENLVPAMELPGGVYNFGSECDGDMVETARCFANLLQVDVKIEESDLTRNLAMDTGKLRAQGIEFSSTWGALRVCLGDYRLGYLM
;
A
#
# COMPACT_ATOMS: atom_id res chain seq x y z
N MET A 1 -9.80 19.45 -16.12
CA MET A 1 -9.11 18.18 -15.76
C MET A 1 -8.61 18.37 -14.35
N LYS A 2 -8.98 17.47 -13.39
CA LYS A 2 -8.50 17.57 -11.99
C LYS A 2 -6.98 17.52 -11.97
N ARG A 3 -6.35 18.39 -11.17
CA ARG A 3 -4.90 18.42 -10.96
C ARG A 3 -4.55 17.51 -9.77
N VAL A 4 -3.72 16.51 -10.02
CA VAL A 4 -3.34 15.51 -9.02
C VAL A 4 -1.86 15.60 -8.72
N LEU A 5 -1.52 15.90 -7.47
CA LEU A 5 -0.15 15.87 -6.97
C LEU A 5 0.16 14.48 -6.40
N VAL A 6 1.23 13.85 -6.89
CA VAL A 6 1.72 12.57 -6.39
C VAL A 6 3.04 12.77 -5.66
N THR A 7 3.09 12.42 -4.38
CA THR A 7 4.37 12.28 -3.66
C THR A 7 4.88 10.85 -3.78
N GLY A 8 6.19 10.64 -3.73
CA GLY A 8 6.75 9.31 -3.94
C GLY A 8 6.63 8.80 -5.38
N ALA A 9 6.60 9.72 -6.35
CA ALA A 9 6.41 9.48 -7.77
C ALA A 9 7.41 8.49 -8.40
N GLY A 10 8.64 8.38 -7.88
CA GLY A 10 9.64 7.39 -8.30
C GLY A 10 9.52 6.02 -7.60
N GLY A 11 8.57 5.86 -6.68
CA GLY A 11 8.34 4.62 -5.93
C GLY A 11 7.44 3.62 -6.66
N PHE A 12 7.24 2.45 -6.03
CA PHE A 12 6.46 1.35 -6.59
C PHE A 12 5.01 1.73 -6.93
N VAL A 13 4.31 2.42 -6.04
CA VAL A 13 2.92 2.87 -6.26
C VAL A 13 2.89 4.15 -7.08
N GLY A 14 3.67 5.18 -6.69
CA GLY A 14 3.62 6.49 -7.32
C GLY A 14 3.97 6.49 -8.80
N ALA A 15 4.97 5.71 -9.23
CA ALA A 15 5.31 5.59 -10.64
C ALA A 15 4.17 4.98 -11.48
N ARG A 16 3.44 4.02 -10.91
CA ARG A 16 2.27 3.40 -11.57
C ARG A 16 1.08 4.36 -11.64
N ILE A 17 0.87 5.17 -10.62
CA ILE A 17 -0.15 6.25 -10.68
C ILE A 17 0.16 7.18 -11.85
N LEU A 18 1.41 7.65 -11.98
CA LEU A 18 1.78 8.55 -13.06
C LEU A 18 1.64 7.90 -14.45
N ASP A 19 1.89 6.60 -14.56
CA ASP A 19 1.74 5.86 -15.82
C ASP A 19 0.26 5.63 -16.16
N MET A 20 -0.51 5.04 -15.24
CA MET A 20 -1.90 4.64 -15.48
C MET A 20 -2.85 5.82 -15.63
N TRP A 21 -2.58 6.93 -14.96
CA TRP A 21 -3.44 8.12 -15.00
C TRP A 21 -3.04 9.16 -16.05
N ARG A 22 -2.02 8.84 -16.86
CA ARG A 22 -1.59 9.71 -17.95
C ARG A 22 -2.75 10.00 -18.92
N GLY A 23 -3.02 11.28 -19.16
CA GLY A 23 -4.14 11.71 -20.01
C GLY A 23 -5.51 11.72 -19.33
N GLN A 24 -5.66 11.17 -18.13
CA GLN A 24 -6.90 11.24 -17.35
C GLN A 24 -6.91 12.44 -16.39
N PHE A 25 -5.75 12.78 -15.84
CA PHE A 25 -5.55 13.85 -14.87
C PHE A 25 -4.41 14.78 -15.29
N ALA A 26 -4.41 16.03 -14.82
CA ALA A 26 -3.25 16.92 -14.89
C ALA A 26 -2.28 16.52 -13.76
N LEU A 27 -1.32 15.63 -14.08
CA LEU A 27 -0.41 15.03 -13.10
C LEU A 27 0.74 15.97 -12.76
N CYS A 28 1.02 16.10 -11.48
CA CYS A 28 2.15 16.81 -10.91
C CYS A 28 2.87 15.88 -9.91
N ALA A 29 4.19 15.86 -9.93
CA ALA A 29 4.98 15.03 -9.03
C ALA A 29 5.82 15.91 -8.10
N PHE A 30 5.82 15.60 -6.81
CA PHE A 30 6.79 16.21 -5.91
C PHE A 30 8.16 15.56 -6.17
N PRO A 31 9.21 16.31 -6.53
CA PRO A 31 10.52 15.76 -6.86
C PRO A 31 11.10 14.98 -5.66
N SER A 32 11.48 13.72 -5.87
CA SER A 32 11.88 12.80 -4.80
C SER A 32 13.10 13.28 -4.01
N ASP A 33 14.09 13.87 -4.69
CA ASP A 33 15.30 14.37 -4.04
C ASP A 33 15.01 15.59 -3.15
N THR A 34 14.13 16.48 -3.62
CA THR A 34 13.66 17.62 -2.83
C THR A 34 12.84 17.14 -1.64
N LEU A 35 11.92 16.19 -1.85
CA LEU A 35 11.03 15.68 -0.81
C LEU A 35 11.81 14.99 0.33
N ARG A 36 12.90 14.30 0.00
CA ARG A 36 13.74 13.59 0.97
C ARG A 36 14.40 14.51 1.98
N THR A 37 14.74 15.74 1.59
CA THR A 37 15.45 16.73 2.42
C THR A 37 14.57 17.92 2.81
N ALA A 38 13.36 18.04 2.26
CA ALA A 38 12.44 19.14 2.52
C ALA A 38 12.08 19.25 4.01
N ASP A 39 11.99 20.45 4.51
CA ASP A 39 11.32 20.78 5.76
C ASP A 39 9.81 21.05 5.52
N GLU A 40 9.08 21.30 6.60
CA GLU A 40 7.66 21.63 6.55
C GLU A 40 7.37 22.79 5.59
N ASN A 41 8.14 23.88 5.71
CA ASN A 41 7.94 25.08 4.88
C ASN A 41 8.14 24.78 3.38
N ALA A 42 9.10 23.93 3.03
CA ALA A 42 9.34 23.55 1.63
C ALA A 42 8.20 22.72 1.07
N VAL A 43 7.64 21.79 1.87
CA VAL A 43 6.46 20.99 1.48
C VAL A 43 5.24 21.88 1.29
N LEU A 44 4.95 22.76 2.24
CA LEU A 44 3.82 23.68 2.16
C LEU A 44 3.94 24.61 0.95
N ARG A 45 5.08 25.28 0.75
CA ARG A 45 5.31 26.16 -0.41
C ARG A 45 5.11 25.43 -1.74
N PHE A 46 5.53 24.17 -1.84
CA PHE A 46 5.34 23.39 -3.05
C PHE A 46 3.85 23.11 -3.32
N ILE A 47 3.10 22.68 -2.30
CA ILE A 47 1.67 22.40 -2.41
C ILE A 47 0.89 23.67 -2.75
N LEU A 48 1.18 24.77 -2.07
CA LEU A 48 0.55 26.09 -2.33
C LEU A 48 0.82 26.57 -3.77
N LYS A 49 2.04 26.40 -4.27
CA LYS A 49 2.40 26.77 -5.64
C LYS A 49 1.67 25.92 -6.67
N GLU A 50 1.62 24.62 -6.47
CA GLU A 50 1.00 23.68 -7.42
C GLU A 50 -0.53 23.70 -7.35
N HIS A 51 -1.11 24.07 -6.22
CA HIS A 51 -2.54 24.17 -5.96
C HIS A 51 -3.35 22.98 -6.53
N PRO A 52 -3.06 21.75 -6.09
CA PRO A 52 -3.72 20.55 -6.61
C PRO A 52 -5.17 20.46 -6.13
N ASP A 53 -6.03 19.81 -6.92
CA ASP A 53 -7.37 19.41 -6.49
C ASP A 53 -7.32 18.13 -5.61
N VAL A 54 -6.34 17.26 -5.87
CA VAL A 54 -6.15 16.00 -5.15
C VAL A 54 -4.65 15.79 -4.89
N ILE A 55 -4.33 15.28 -3.71
CA ILE A 55 -2.98 14.80 -3.36
C ILE A 55 -3.04 13.31 -3.09
N VAL A 56 -2.21 12.53 -3.78
CA VAL A 56 -1.98 11.11 -3.46
C VAL A 56 -0.60 10.97 -2.82
N HIS A 57 -0.59 10.78 -1.51
CA HIS A 57 0.63 10.68 -0.73
C HIS A 57 1.08 9.22 -0.63
N THR A 58 2.07 8.85 -1.45
CA THR A 58 2.66 7.50 -1.47
C THR A 58 4.11 7.46 -0.96
N ALA A 59 4.70 8.61 -0.67
CA ALA A 59 6.06 8.69 -0.16
C ALA A 59 6.15 8.10 1.26
N ALA A 60 7.01 7.11 1.44
CA ALA A 60 7.21 6.45 2.72
C ALA A 60 8.53 5.66 2.74
N LEU A 61 9.09 5.44 3.92
CA LEU A 61 10.05 4.38 4.19
C LEU A 61 9.27 3.13 4.61
N SER A 62 9.15 2.14 3.71
CA SER A 62 8.29 0.96 3.89
C SER A 62 9.03 -0.33 4.27
N ASN A 63 10.35 -0.28 4.40
CA ASN A 63 11.13 -1.41 4.90
C ASN A 63 11.03 -1.45 6.44
N THR A 64 10.28 -2.41 6.97
CA THR A 64 10.03 -2.53 8.41
C THR A 64 11.30 -2.75 9.22
N GLN A 65 12.28 -3.50 8.67
CA GLN A 65 13.56 -3.73 9.33
C GLN A 65 14.39 -2.44 9.38
N TYR A 66 14.45 -1.68 8.27
CA TYR A 66 15.13 -0.39 8.25
C TYR A 66 14.49 0.61 9.24
N CYS A 67 13.17 0.68 9.27
CA CYS A 67 12.45 1.55 10.22
C CYS A 67 12.74 1.19 11.68
N GLN A 68 12.98 -0.10 11.98
CA GLN A 68 13.35 -0.56 13.30
C GLN A 68 14.79 -0.18 13.66
N GLN A 69 15.69 -0.17 12.69
CA GLN A 69 17.10 0.19 12.87
C GLN A 69 17.31 1.72 12.91
N GLU A 70 16.56 2.45 12.08
CA GLU A 70 16.64 3.90 11.90
C GLU A 70 15.28 4.55 12.19
N PRO A 71 14.86 4.59 13.48
CA PRO A 71 13.54 5.08 13.85
C PRO A 71 13.35 6.57 13.59
N GLU A 72 14.41 7.38 13.63
CA GLU A 72 14.36 8.82 13.36
C GLU A 72 14.08 9.10 11.88
N ASP A 73 14.74 8.39 10.98
CA ASP A 73 14.45 8.46 9.53
C ASP A 73 13.02 8.04 9.23
N SER A 74 12.59 6.96 9.89
CA SER A 74 11.22 6.47 9.79
C SER A 74 10.21 7.48 10.35
N PHE A 75 10.49 8.12 11.48
CA PHE A 75 9.63 9.16 12.06
C PHE A 75 9.46 10.33 11.11
N ARG A 76 10.55 10.81 10.54
CA ARG A 76 10.49 11.92 9.58
C ARG A 76 9.68 11.55 8.33
N ALA A 77 9.96 10.39 7.74
CA ALA A 77 9.35 10.00 6.46
C ALA A 77 7.91 9.50 6.61
N ASN A 78 7.57 8.85 7.73
CA ASN A 78 6.28 8.19 7.90
C ASN A 78 5.32 8.91 8.84
N ILE A 79 5.78 9.94 9.58
CA ILE A 79 4.93 10.77 10.45
C ILE A 79 4.98 12.23 10.03
N LEU A 80 6.15 12.88 10.05
CA LEU A 80 6.23 14.32 9.79
C LEU A 80 5.84 14.67 8.36
N LEU A 81 6.34 13.92 7.39
CA LEU A 81 6.06 14.21 5.99
C LEU A 81 4.55 14.12 5.65
N PRO A 82 3.82 13.03 6.00
CA PRO A 82 2.37 13.00 5.78
C PRO A 82 1.60 14.07 6.57
N GLU A 83 2.06 14.43 7.77
CA GLU A 83 1.49 15.55 8.53
C GLU A 83 1.64 16.88 7.77
N TRP A 84 2.82 17.20 7.26
CA TRP A 84 3.06 18.42 6.47
C TRP A 84 2.24 18.44 5.18
N VAL A 85 2.11 17.27 4.53
CA VAL A 85 1.25 17.14 3.33
C VAL A 85 -0.22 17.38 3.69
N ALA A 86 -0.69 16.91 4.85
CA ALA A 86 -2.05 17.12 5.31
C ALA A 86 -2.33 18.61 5.60
N LYS A 87 -1.40 19.31 6.26
CA LYS A 87 -1.49 20.77 6.47
C LYS A 87 -1.60 21.53 5.15
N GLY A 88 -0.76 21.17 4.18
CA GLY A 88 -0.81 21.80 2.86
C GLY A 88 -2.08 21.46 2.08
N ALA A 89 -2.59 20.23 2.19
CA ALA A 89 -3.84 19.82 1.56
C ALA A 89 -5.04 20.63 2.09
N GLU A 90 -5.13 20.77 3.40
CA GLU A 90 -6.18 21.57 4.05
C GLU A 90 -6.13 23.04 3.62
N GLU A 91 -4.92 23.62 3.55
CA GLU A 91 -4.74 25.02 3.18
C GLU A 91 -5.19 25.34 1.74
N VAL A 92 -5.02 24.39 0.80
CA VAL A 92 -5.45 24.57 -0.60
C VAL A 92 -6.82 23.95 -0.88
N GLY A 93 -7.47 23.32 0.10
CA GLY A 93 -8.74 22.61 -0.08
C GLY A 93 -8.63 21.36 -0.96
N ALA A 94 -7.46 20.71 -1.00
CA ALA A 94 -7.24 19.51 -1.80
C ALA A 94 -7.73 18.26 -1.09
N LYS A 95 -8.36 17.33 -1.81
CA LYS A 95 -8.64 15.99 -1.31
C LYS A 95 -7.34 15.23 -1.12
N LEU A 96 -7.08 14.73 0.11
CA LEU A 96 -5.87 13.97 0.42
C LEU A 96 -6.18 12.47 0.52
N LEU A 97 -5.51 11.65 -0.31
CA LEU A 97 -5.41 10.21 -0.16
C LEU A 97 -4.03 9.88 0.41
N SER A 98 -3.97 9.45 1.66
CA SER A 98 -2.71 9.14 2.36
C SER A 98 -2.52 7.63 2.51
N CYS A 99 -1.46 7.08 1.92
CA CYS A 99 -1.17 5.65 2.00
C CYS A 99 -0.66 5.26 3.40
N SER A 100 -1.45 4.50 4.13
CA SER A 100 -1.10 3.78 5.36
C SER A 100 -0.75 2.32 5.05
N SER A 101 -0.79 1.42 6.02
CA SER A 101 -0.37 0.02 5.87
C SER A 101 -1.13 -0.93 6.78
N ASP A 102 -1.28 -2.19 6.34
CA ASP A 102 -1.71 -3.32 7.16
C ASP A 102 -0.83 -3.54 8.41
N GLN A 103 0.40 -3.01 8.42
CA GLN A 103 1.31 -3.12 9.56
C GLN A 103 0.83 -2.39 10.83
N VAL A 104 -0.19 -1.55 10.72
CA VAL A 104 -0.87 -1.00 11.90
C VAL A 104 -1.53 -2.10 12.76
N TYR A 105 -1.82 -3.25 12.16
CA TYR A 105 -2.36 -4.44 12.83
C TYR A 105 -1.27 -5.37 13.41
N ALA A 106 0.01 -5.08 13.20
CA ALA A 106 1.09 -5.93 13.70
C ALA A 106 1.00 -6.09 15.24
N GLY A 107 1.00 -7.33 15.70
CA GLY A 107 0.85 -7.66 17.12
C GLY A 107 -0.58 -7.92 17.58
N VAL A 108 -1.58 -7.74 16.71
CA VAL A 108 -2.97 -8.13 17.02
C VAL A 108 -3.05 -9.66 17.09
N THR A 109 -3.63 -10.15 18.19
CA THR A 109 -3.84 -11.60 18.45
C THR A 109 -5.26 -12.07 18.13
N GLN A 110 -6.18 -11.15 17.87
CA GLN A 110 -7.54 -11.47 17.45
C GLN A 110 -7.52 -12.27 16.16
N ARG A 111 -8.35 -13.31 16.06
CA ARG A 111 -8.54 -14.10 14.84
C ARG A 111 -9.57 -13.46 13.92
N GLY A 112 -9.47 -13.80 12.63
CA GLY A 112 -10.39 -13.31 11.60
C GLY A 112 -9.98 -11.94 11.05
N ALA A 113 -10.84 -11.37 10.22
CA ALA A 113 -10.61 -10.09 9.57
C ALA A 113 -10.71 -8.93 10.58
N LEU A 114 -9.82 -7.94 10.42
CA LEU A 114 -9.60 -6.84 11.36
C LEU A 114 -10.23 -5.56 10.80
N ALA A 115 -11.22 -5.03 11.52
CA ALA A 115 -11.90 -3.79 11.17
C ALA A 115 -11.06 -2.56 11.56
N GLU A 116 -11.32 -1.42 10.89
CA GLU A 116 -10.63 -0.14 11.14
C GLU A 116 -10.84 0.41 12.55
N THR A 117 -11.94 0.04 13.20
CA THR A 117 -12.32 0.50 14.54
C THR A 117 -11.60 -0.23 15.67
N LEU A 118 -10.82 -1.27 15.37
CA LEU A 118 -10.10 -2.02 16.39
C LEU A 118 -9.07 -1.13 17.09
N PRO A 119 -9.01 -1.11 18.44
CA PRO A 119 -7.93 -0.46 19.17
C PRO A 119 -6.58 -1.11 18.83
N LEU A 120 -5.59 -0.31 18.45
CA LEU A 120 -4.33 -0.79 17.90
C LEU A 120 -3.11 -0.36 18.73
N SER A 121 -2.15 -1.27 18.87
CA SER A 121 -0.83 -1.03 19.44
C SER A 121 0.20 -1.85 18.64
N PRO A 122 0.67 -1.33 17.48
CA PRO A 122 1.53 -2.09 16.59
C PRO A 122 2.84 -2.50 17.26
N SER A 123 3.27 -3.75 17.01
CA SER A 123 4.46 -4.34 17.63
C SER A 123 5.78 -3.94 16.95
N ASN A 124 5.74 -3.19 15.83
CA ASN A 124 6.92 -2.71 15.13
C ASN A 124 6.86 -1.20 14.86
N VAL A 125 8.03 -0.58 14.77
CA VAL A 125 8.19 0.88 14.59
C VAL A 125 7.44 1.39 13.35
N TYR A 126 7.50 0.68 12.24
CA TYR A 126 6.81 1.11 11.02
C TYR A 126 5.28 1.18 11.22
N GLY A 127 4.69 0.15 11.81
CA GLY A 127 3.25 0.12 12.13
C GLY A 127 2.85 1.23 13.10
N GLN A 128 3.66 1.47 14.15
CA GLN A 128 3.44 2.56 15.11
C GLN A 128 3.45 3.92 14.40
N HIS A 129 4.45 4.17 13.55
CA HIS A 129 4.56 5.42 12.81
C HIS A 129 3.41 5.60 11.80
N LYS A 130 2.97 4.53 11.13
CA LYS A 130 1.82 4.63 10.22
C LYS A 130 0.52 4.92 10.97
N LEU A 131 0.31 4.29 12.14
CA LEU A 131 -0.86 4.54 12.98
C LEU A 131 -0.88 5.99 13.52
N GLU A 132 0.27 6.50 13.98
CA GLU A 132 0.40 7.88 14.43
C GLU A 132 0.18 8.87 13.27
N ALA A 133 0.68 8.56 12.07
CA ALA A 133 0.46 9.37 10.89
C ALA A 133 -1.02 9.46 10.50
N GLU A 134 -1.79 8.35 10.59
CA GLU A 134 -3.25 8.38 10.37
C GLU A 134 -3.91 9.41 11.28
N ALA A 135 -3.57 9.40 12.58
CA ALA A 135 -4.14 10.33 13.56
C ALA A 135 -3.77 11.78 13.27
N ARG A 136 -2.50 12.07 12.96
CA ARG A 136 -2.04 13.43 12.66
C ARG A 136 -2.60 13.97 11.36
N VAL A 137 -2.65 13.14 10.32
CA VAL A 137 -3.23 13.50 9.02
C VAL A 137 -4.70 13.91 9.18
N LEU A 138 -5.50 13.10 9.88
CA LEU A 138 -6.92 13.39 10.10
C LEU A 138 -7.15 14.56 11.07
N ALA A 139 -6.22 14.83 11.98
CA ALA A 139 -6.30 16.00 12.86
C ALA A 139 -6.08 17.32 12.09
N HIS A 140 -5.21 17.32 11.07
CA HIS A 140 -4.93 18.51 10.26
C HIS A 140 -5.84 18.64 9.03
N CYS A 141 -6.27 17.53 8.45
CA CYS A 141 -7.14 17.48 7.28
C CYS A 141 -8.26 16.47 7.52
N PRO A 142 -9.37 16.85 8.17
CA PRO A 142 -10.43 15.89 8.55
C PRO A 142 -11.09 15.17 7.37
N ASP A 143 -11.07 15.78 6.18
CA ASP A 143 -11.58 15.16 4.95
C ASP A 143 -10.56 14.23 4.26
N ALA A 144 -9.35 14.09 4.80
CA ALA A 144 -8.37 13.17 4.28
C ALA A 144 -8.82 11.71 4.42
N VAL A 145 -8.38 10.87 3.48
CA VAL A 145 -8.64 9.42 3.48
C VAL A 145 -7.32 8.70 3.72
N ALA A 146 -7.19 8.05 4.86
CA ALA A 146 -6.05 7.21 5.18
C ALA A 146 -6.33 5.77 4.72
N LEU A 147 -5.50 5.26 3.80
CA LEU A 147 -5.69 3.97 3.12
C LEU A 147 -4.70 2.95 3.67
N ARG A 148 -5.17 1.97 4.46
CA ARG A 148 -4.36 0.85 4.95
C ARG A 148 -4.18 -0.15 3.81
N LEU A 149 -2.98 -0.15 3.23
CA LEU A 149 -2.63 -1.00 2.09
C LEU A 149 -2.02 -2.33 2.56
N PRO A 150 -2.34 -3.46 1.91
CA PRO A 150 -1.69 -4.74 2.17
C PRO A 150 -0.31 -4.81 1.51
N TRP A 151 0.36 -5.97 1.63
CA TRP A 151 1.53 -6.26 0.81
C TRP A 151 1.13 -6.34 -0.66
N MET A 152 1.73 -5.48 -1.47
CA MET A 152 1.38 -5.36 -2.88
C MET A 152 2.44 -5.98 -3.77
N TYR A 153 1.99 -6.46 -4.92
CA TYR A 153 2.85 -6.99 -5.97
C TYR A 153 2.49 -6.43 -7.36
N ASP A 154 3.43 -6.63 -8.25
CA ASP A 154 3.29 -6.52 -9.70
C ASP A 154 4.31 -7.47 -10.34
N LEU A 155 4.15 -7.76 -11.61
CA LEU A 155 5.16 -8.45 -12.42
C LEU A 155 6.07 -7.44 -13.13
N PRO A 156 7.31 -7.82 -13.48
CA PRO A 156 8.20 -6.96 -14.26
C PRO A 156 7.60 -6.61 -15.61
N GLY A 157 7.64 -5.34 -15.96
CA GLY A 157 7.12 -4.82 -17.22
C GLY A 157 7.00 -3.31 -17.21
N TYR A 158 6.64 -2.74 -18.34
CA TYR A 158 6.33 -1.31 -18.52
C TYR A 158 7.44 -0.33 -18.07
N HIS A 159 8.67 -0.79 -17.89
CA HIS A 159 9.81 0.01 -17.37
C HIS A 159 9.54 0.69 -16.03
N LEU A 160 8.60 0.17 -15.24
CA LEU A 160 8.22 0.69 -13.93
C LEU A 160 9.10 0.07 -12.82
N PRO A 161 9.34 0.81 -11.72
CA PRO A 161 10.08 0.28 -10.58
C PRO A 161 9.43 -1.00 -10.05
N ILE A 162 10.24 -2.03 -9.84
CA ILE A 162 9.82 -3.30 -9.25
C ILE A 162 10.59 -3.54 -7.95
N ARG A 163 9.95 -4.16 -6.98
CA ARG A 163 10.58 -4.60 -5.73
C ARG A 163 10.22 -6.05 -5.45
N GLY A 164 10.94 -6.69 -4.53
CA GLY A 164 10.64 -8.05 -4.09
C GLY A 164 9.18 -8.17 -3.62
N ASN A 165 8.49 -9.18 -4.15
CA ASN A 165 7.08 -9.45 -3.85
C ASN A 165 6.81 -10.95 -3.90
N LEU A 166 5.64 -11.40 -3.45
CA LEU A 166 5.33 -12.82 -3.32
C LEU A 166 5.45 -13.59 -4.66
N PRO A 167 4.83 -13.18 -5.78
CA PRO A 167 5.01 -13.86 -7.07
C PRO A 167 6.47 -13.96 -7.50
N LEU A 168 7.25 -12.89 -7.39
CA LEU A 168 8.67 -12.89 -7.78
C LEU A 168 9.53 -13.77 -6.87
N ASN A 169 9.23 -13.82 -5.56
CA ASN A 169 9.92 -14.71 -4.65
C ASN A 169 9.66 -16.19 -5.00
N ILE A 170 8.42 -16.53 -5.36
CA ILE A 170 8.04 -17.87 -5.82
C ILE A 170 8.76 -18.22 -7.13
N LEU A 171 8.74 -17.34 -8.13
CA LEU A 171 9.44 -17.55 -9.40
C LEU A 171 10.96 -17.71 -9.23
N ARG A 172 11.56 -16.90 -8.34
CA ARG A 172 12.97 -17.02 -8.00
C ARG A 172 13.28 -18.36 -7.34
N ALA A 173 12.48 -18.76 -6.35
CA ALA A 173 12.65 -20.03 -5.64
C ALA A 173 12.53 -21.23 -6.59
N ALA A 174 11.55 -21.20 -7.49
CA ALA A 174 11.39 -22.24 -8.53
C ALA A 174 12.64 -22.35 -9.41
N LYS A 175 13.26 -21.22 -9.77
CA LYS A 175 14.47 -21.19 -10.60
C LYS A 175 15.73 -21.62 -9.87
N THR A 176 15.86 -21.26 -8.58
CA THR A 176 17.10 -21.44 -7.80
C THR A 176 17.09 -22.68 -6.92
N GLY A 177 15.93 -23.32 -6.70
CA GLY A 177 15.75 -24.39 -5.73
C GLY A 177 15.73 -23.89 -4.28
N GLU A 178 15.64 -22.58 -4.05
CA GLU A 178 15.50 -21.99 -2.72
C GLU A 178 14.22 -22.48 -2.04
N VAL A 179 14.31 -22.78 -0.74
CA VAL A 179 13.16 -23.18 0.06
C VAL A 179 12.46 -21.93 0.60
N LEU A 180 11.18 -21.78 0.30
CA LEU A 180 10.35 -20.72 0.86
C LEU A 180 9.80 -21.15 2.22
N ARG A 181 9.72 -20.21 3.17
CA ARG A 181 9.17 -20.46 4.51
C ARG A 181 7.99 -19.56 4.78
N PHE A 182 6.84 -20.18 5.03
CA PHE A 182 5.58 -19.50 5.37
C PHE A 182 4.92 -20.17 6.57
N SER A 183 3.97 -19.50 7.20
CA SER A 183 3.27 -20.03 8.36
C SER A 183 1.77 -20.21 8.08
N ARG A 184 1.20 -21.27 8.68
CA ARG A 184 -0.24 -21.48 8.74
C ARG A 184 -0.94 -20.55 9.74
N ASN A 185 -0.16 -19.86 10.57
CA ASN A 185 -0.67 -18.86 11.51
C ASN A 185 -0.39 -17.43 11.06
N ASP A 186 -0.06 -17.24 9.77
CA ASP A 186 0.15 -15.94 9.15
C ASP A 186 -0.98 -15.66 8.17
N TYR A 187 -1.80 -14.67 8.48
CA TYR A 187 -2.97 -14.25 7.70
C TYR A 187 -2.79 -12.81 7.23
N ARG A 188 -2.82 -12.59 5.93
CA ARG A 188 -2.77 -11.25 5.34
C ARG A 188 -3.25 -11.25 3.90
N GLY A 189 -3.79 -10.13 3.46
CA GLY A 189 -4.03 -9.87 2.06
C GLY A 189 -2.73 -9.61 1.28
N VAL A 190 -2.69 -10.03 0.02
CA VAL A 190 -1.61 -9.72 -0.93
C VAL A 190 -2.26 -9.18 -2.20
N GLY A 191 -2.12 -7.87 -2.45
CA GLY A 191 -2.89 -7.16 -3.45
C GLY A 191 -2.13 -6.92 -4.76
N TYR A 192 -2.83 -6.95 -5.88
CA TYR A 192 -2.33 -6.50 -7.16
C TYR A 192 -2.35 -4.97 -7.21
N VAL A 193 -1.20 -4.35 -7.42
CA VAL A 193 -1.06 -2.89 -7.30
C VAL A 193 -1.92 -2.11 -8.30
N ARG A 194 -2.20 -2.66 -9.47
CA ARG A 194 -3.03 -1.96 -10.46
C ARG A 194 -4.48 -1.82 -9.99
N GLU A 195 -5.06 -2.86 -9.36
CA GLU A 195 -6.39 -2.75 -8.73
C GLU A 195 -6.40 -1.67 -7.64
N VAL A 196 -5.31 -1.54 -6.87
CA VAL A 196 -5.18 -0.46 -5.88
C VAL A 196 -5.26 0.89 -6.57
N ILE A 197 -4.52 1.10 -7.67
CA ILE A 197 -4.48 2.39 -8.38
C ILE A 197 -5.82 2.71 -9.05
N GLU A 198 -6.49 1.74 -9.63
CA GLU A 198 -7.82 1.89 -10.23
C GLU A 198 -8.84 2.32 -9.16
N ASN A 199 -8.78 1.71 -7.98
CA ASN A 199 -9.65 2.03 -6.86
C ASN A 199 -9.30 3.35 -6.14
N LEU A 200 -8.11 3.94 -6.36
CA LEU A 200 -7.82 5.29 -5.87
C LEU A 200 -8.73 6.35 -6.52
N VAL A 201 -9.23 6.12 -7.74
CA VAL A 201 -10.11 7.08 -8.42
C VAL A 201 -11.44 7.24 -7.67
N PRO A 202 -12.23 6.19 -7.43
CA PRO A 202 -13.44 6.32 -6.61
C PRO A 202 -13.11 6.67 -5.13
N ALA A 203 -11.93 6.34 -4.62
CA ALA A 203 -11.52 6.73 -3.27
C ALA A 203 -11.38 8.25 -3.07
N MET A 204 -11.23 9.03 -4.14
CA MET A 204 -11.24 10.51 -4.06
C MET A 204 -12.59 11.07 -3.55
N GLU A 205 -13.66 10.30 -3.66
CA GLU A 205 -15.00 10.71 -3.24
C GLU A 205 -15.41 10.13 -1.86
N LEU A 206 -14.53 9.34 -1.22
CA LEU A 206 -14.79 8.78 0.10
C LEU A 206 -14.88 9.88 1.16
N PRO A 207 -15.78 9.76 2.14
CA PRO A 207 -15.73 10.57 3.35
C PRO A 207 -14.38 10.45 4.06
N GLY A 208 -13.93 11.52 4.72
CA GLY A 208 -12.72 11.50 5.51
C GLY A 208 -12.70 10.37 6.55
N GLY A 209 -11.53 9.79 6.78
CA GLY A 209 -11.35 8.71 7.73
C GLY A 209 -10.38 7.62 7.28
N VAL A 210 -10.33 6.53 8.03
CA VAL A 210 -9.45 5.39 7.79
C VAL A 210 -10.21 4.28 7.07
N TYR A 211 -9.58 3.65 6.07
CA TYR A 211 -10.14 2.53 5.31
C TYR A 211 -9.12 1.43 5.10
N ASN A 212 -9.52 0.20 5.31
CA ASN A 212 -8.80 -0.98 4.82
C ASN A 212 -8.93 -1.03 3.29
N PHE A 213 -7.82 -0.98 2.56
CA PHE A 213 -7.83 -0.71 1.13
C PHE A 213 -6.96 -1.70 0.36
N GLY A 214 -7.57 -2.80 -0.07
CA GLY A 214 -6.88 -3.86 -0.81
C GLY A 214 -7.55 -5.21 -0.66
N SER A 215 -6.90 -6.24 -1.20
CA SER A 215 -7.39 -7.62 -1.21
C SER A 215 -7.54 -8.20 0.19
N GLU A 216 -8.66 -8.83 0.46
CA GLU A 216 -8.83 -9.71 1.62
C GLU A 216 -8.04 -11.01 1.44
N CYS A 217 -7.65 -11.66 2.54
CA CYS A 217 -6.99 -12.96 2.48
C CYS A 217 -8.01 -14.09 2.26
N ASP A 218 -7.66 -15.08 1.42
CA ASP A 218 -8.47 -16.27 1.19
C ASP A 218 -8.11 -17.43 2.14
N GLY A 219 -6.91 -17.38 2.72
CA GLY A 219 -6.37 -18.40 3.59
C GLY A 219 -5.07 -17.97 4.26
N ASP A 220 -4.36 -18.92 4.86
CA ASP A 220 -3.04 -18.66 5.44
C ASP A 220 -1.96 -18.44 4.36
N MET A 221 -0.77 -18.00 4.78
CA MET A 221 0.33 -17.73 3.84
C MET A 221 0.93 -18.98 3.19
N VAL A 222 0.79 -20.18 3.79
CA VAL A 222 1.19 -21.44 3.13
C VAL A 222 0.22 -21.76 1.99
N GLU A 223 -1.08 -21.65 2.23
CA GLU A 223 -2.13 -21.84 1.22
C GLU A 223 -2.00 -20.81 0.10
N THR A 224 -1.78 -19.56 0.46
CA THR A 224 -1.58 -18.46 -0.50
C THR A 224 -0.35 -18.71 -1.37
N ALA A 225 0.79 -19.10 -0.79
CA ALA A 225 1.99 -19.38 -1.57
C ALA A 225 1.82 -20.59 -2.50
N ARG A 226 1.12 -21.66 -2.05
CA ARG A 226 0.77 -22.81 -2.89
C ARG A 226 -0.17 -22.44 -4.02
N CYS A 227 -1.22 -21.66 -3.74
CA CYS A 227 -2.13 -21.15 -4.76
C CYS A 227 -1.37 -20.33 -5.82
N PHE A 228 -0.48 -19.44 -5.37
CA PHE A 228 0.32 -18.62 -6.28
C PHE A 228 1.28 -19.46 -7.13
N ALA A 229 1.96 -20.46 -6.54
CA ALA A 229 2.83 -21.37 -7.28
C ALA A 229 2.04 -22.14 -8.36
N ASN A 230 0.86 -22.65 -8.01
CA ASN A 230 -0.02 -23.34 -8.96
C ASN A 230 -0.46 -22.42 -10.09
N LEU A 231 -0.90 -21.19 -9.80
CA LEU A 231 -1.30 -20.23 -10.82
C LEU A 231 -0.13 -19.78 -11.72
N LEU A 232 1.07 -19.71 -11.17
CA LEU A 232 2.30 -19.43 -11.92
C LEU A 232 2.86 -20.66 -12.63
N GLN A 233 2.26 -21.85 -12.46
CA GLN A 233 2.68 -23.13 -13.04
C GLN A 233 4.14 -23.49 -12.72
N VAL A 234 4.55 -23.29 -11.48
CA VAL A 234 5.91 -23.60 -11.01
C VAL A 234 5.91 -24.48 -9.76
N ASP A 235 6.90 -25.35 -9.67
CA ASP A 235 7.15 -26.16 -8.49
C ASP A 235 8.12 -25.45 -7.55
N VAL A 236 7.72 -25.32 -6.28
CA VAL A 236 8.53 -24.73 -5.22
C VAL A 236 8.44 -25.56 -3.94
N LYS A 237 9.55 -25.65 -3.24
CA LYS A 237 9.56 -26.25 -1.91
C LYS A 237 9.13 -25.21 -0.88
N ILE A 238 8.03 -25.50 -0.15
CA ILE A 238 7.51 -24.65 0.93
C ILE A 238 7.62 -25.42 2.23
N GLU A 239 8.38 -24.87 3.18
CA GLU A 239 8.49 -25.34 4.57
C GLU A 239 7.64 -24.44 5.49
N GLU A 240 7.05 -25.06 6.50
CA GLU A 240 6.26 -24.34 7.49
C GLU A 240 7.16 -23.67 8.55
N SER A 241 6.78 -22.51 9.03
CA SER A 241 7.45 -21.76 10.09
C SER A 241 6.47 -21.44 11.22
N ASP A 242 7.00 -21.10 12.40
CA ASP A 242 6.20 -20.84 13.61
C ASP A 242 5.70 -19.39 13.74
N LEU A 243 5.85 -18.56 12.68
CA LEU A 243 5.39 -17.19 12.71
C LEU A 243 3.89 -17.12 12.97
N THR A 244 3.49 -16.37 13.99
CA THR A 244 2.07 -16.05 14.23
C THR A 244 1.85 -14.58 13.95
N ARG A 245 0.96 -14.28 13.01
CA ARG A 245 0.63 -12.91 12.61
C ARG A 245 -0.76 -12.85 12.01
N ASN A 246 -1.52 -11.82 12.38
CA ASN A 246 -2.78 -11.50 11.73
C ASN A 246 -2.76 -10.05 11.22
N LEU A 247 -2.77 -9.88 9.91
CA LEU A 247 -2.90 -8.62 9.19
C LEU A 247 -4.08 -8.71 8.18
N ALA A 248 -5.00 -9.66 8.40
CA ALA A 248 -6.16 -9.84 7.54
C ALA A 248 -7.12 -8.67 7.74
N MET A 249 -7.31 -7.85 6.73
CA MET A 249 -8.17 -6.68 6.77
C MET A 249 -9.62 -7.05 6.43
N ASP A 250 -10.58 -6.49 7.20
CA ASP A 250 -11.99 -6.45 6.82
C ASP A 250 -12.23 -5.23 5.94
N THR A 251 -12.68 -5.43 4.72
CA THR A 251 -12.98 -4.35 3.76
C THR A 251 -14.47 -4.00 3.73
N GLY A 252 -15.27 -4.46 4.67
CA GLY A 252 -16.73 -4.23 4.72
C GLY A 252 -17.11 -2.75 4.70
N LYS A 253 -16.36 -1.89 5.40
CA LYS A 253 -16.53 -0.44 5.38
C LYS A 253 -16.32 0.13 3.96
N LEU A 254 -15.32 -0.34 3.25
CA LEU A 254 -14.99 0.10 1.89
C LEU A 254 -16.04 -0.40 0.88
N ARG A 255 -16.45 -1.66 0.98
CA ARG A 255 -17.53 -2.24 0.14
C ARG A 255 -18.85 -1.49 0.29
N ALA A 256 -19.18 -1.02 1.50
CA ALA A 256 -20.37 -0.19 1.72
C ALA A 256 -20.32 1.16 0.97
N GLN A 257 -19.15 1.59 0.50
CA GLN A 257 -18.95 2.76 -0.34
C GLN A 257 -18.88 2.41 -1.85
N GLY A 258 -19.15 1.14 -2.22
CA GLY A 258 -19.12 0.68 -3.61
C GLY A 258 -17.72 0.43 -4.17
N ILE A 259 -16.69 0.34 -3.35
CA ILE A 259 -15.32 0.03 -3.77
C ILE A 259 -14.99 -1.40 -3.37
N GLU A 260 -14.62 -2.21 -4.35
CA GLU A 260 -14.32 -3.63 -4.15
C GLU A 260 -12.95 -3.98 -4.73
N PHE A 261 -12.34 -5.00 -4.15
CA PHE A 261 -11.10 -5.62 -4.62
C PHE A 261 -11.31 -7.09 -4.88
N SER A 262 -10.58 -7.64 -5.83
CA SER A 262 -10.42 -9.09 -5.91
C SER A 262 -9.82 -9.63 -4.60
N SER A 263 -10.20 -10.85 -4.21
CA SER A 263 -9.50 -11.54 -3.14
C SER A 263 -8.01 -11.76 -3.49
N THR A 264 -7.19 -12.09 -2.53
CA THR A 264 -5.74 -12.32 -2.75
C THR A 264 -5.48 -13.30 -3.90
N TRP A 265 -6.23 -14.42 -3.97
CA TRP A 265 -6.06 -15.40 -5.04
C TRP A 265 -6.69 -14.94 -6.36
N GLY A 266 -7.79 -14.20 -6.28
CA GLY A 266 -8.44 -13.57 -7.44
C GLY A 266 -7.54 -12.53 -8.10
N ALA A 267 -6.92 -11.68 -7.32
CA ALA A 267 -6.02 -10.62 -7.78
C ALA A 267 -4.83 -11.14 -8.61
N LEU A 268 -4.30 -12.34 -8.29
CA LEU A 268 -3.24 -12.92 -9.11
C LEU A 268 -3.77 -13.36 -10.49
N ARG A 269 -5.00 -13.89 -10.57
CA ARG A 269 -5.61 -14.24 -11.88
C ARG A 269 -5.80 -12.99 -12.73
N VAL A 270 -6.26 -11.88 -12.14
CA VAL A 270 -6.37 -10.58 -12.83
C VAL A 270 -5.01 -10.14 -13.34
N CYS A 271 -3.98 -10.16 -12.49
CA CYS A 271 -2.62 -9.80 -12.85
C CYS A 271 -2.09 -10.64 -14.02
N LEU A 272 -2.24 -11.96 -13.98
CA LEU A 272 -1.81 -12.85 -15.06
C LEU A 272 -2.55 -12.55 -16.37
N GLY A 273 -3.84 -12.22 -16.31
CA GLY A 273 -4.63 -11.78 -17.44
C GLY A 273 -4.09 -10.51 -18.08
N ASP A 274 -3.79 -9.49 -17.28
CA ASP A 274 -3.24 -8.19 -17.73
C ASP A 274 -1.88 -8.35 -18.44
N TYR A 275 -1.06 -9.27 -17.95
CA TYR A 275 0.23 -9.60 -18.57
C TYR A 275 0.10 -10.64 -19.72
N ARG A 276 -1.12 -11.02 -20.11
CA ARG A 276 -1.39 -12.04 -21.13
C ARG A 276 -0.72 -13.39 -20.86
N LEU A 277 -0.45 -13.69 -19.60
CA LEU A 277 0.13 -14.98 -19.18
C LEU A 277 -0.96 -16.04 -18.99
N GLY A 278 -2.22 -15.66 -19.00
CA GLY A 278 -3.38 -16.56 -18.90
C GLY A 278 -3.58 -17.52 -20.08
N TYR A 279 -2.87 -17.32 -21.19
CA TYR A 279 -2.88 -18.27 -22.33
C TYR A 279 -2.03 -19.52 -22.10
N LEU A 280 -1.33 -19.58 -20.96
CA LEU A 280 -0.55 -20.77 -20.57
C LEU A 280 -1.35 -21.70 -19.63
N MET A 281 -2.61 -21.37 -19.36
CA MET A 281 -3.51 -22.16 -18.51
C MET A 281 -4.42 -23.04 -19.35
#